data_a0f0682f7fe81c44d8d6245969da7b8f
#
_entry.id   a0f0682f7fe81c44d8d6245969da7b8f
#
_cell.length_a   1.000
_cell.length_b   1.000
_cell.length_c   1.000
_cell.angle_alpha   90.00
_cell.angle_beta   90.00
_cell.angle_gamma   90.00
#
_symmetry.space_group_name_H-M   'P 1'
#
loop_
_entity.id
_entity.type
_entity.pdbx_description
1 polymer ?
#
loop_
_entity_poly.entity_id
_entity_poly.type
_entity_poly.pdbx_seq_one_letter_code
_entity_poly.pdbx_strand_id
1 'polypeptide(L)'
;MSTSRGIKAAILAENPPNPVEEQRPPVEEQRPPAPPEPDFAVLGARPVRYAAAPMLALDLEVSEPSGRQVYMAALKIQLMIEPARRSYDDATRERLAELFGPPERWAMTTHSLVWSQLDAVVPAFTGMTTVPVPIACSYDLELAASKYLHALPDGEAPCALHFNGMIYYRGDDGGLQMVLVPWNKSIDFKLPVAVWRETIEHYYPNTNWMAVRSGTFEALQREKLARGLATLDACVEALLHERGGGGA
;
A
#
# COMPACT_ATOMS: atom_id res chain seq x y z
N MET A 1 -108.02 -20.11 6.72
CA MET A 1 -108.28 -19.27 7.88
C MET A 1 -106.95 -18.69 8.29
N SER A 2 -106.64 -17.48 7.92
CA SER A 2 -106.68 -16.26 8.74
C SER A 2 -105.51 -16.29 9.77
N THR A 3 -104.63 -15.42 9.91
CA THR A 3 -104.50 -13.95 9.73
C THR A 3 -103.05 -13.57 10.03
N SER A 4 -102.48 -12.75 9.25
CA SER A 4 -102.26 -11.32 9.49
C SER A 4 -101.06 -10.88 10.37
N ARG A 5 -100.15 -10.19 9.75
CA ARG A 5 -99.49 -8.89 10.04
C ARG A 5 -98.59 -8.77 11.29
N GLY A 6 -97.45 -8.20 10.95
CA GLY A 6 -96.68 -7.41 11.90
C GLY A 6 -95.36 -6.85 11.24
N ILE A 7 -95.50 -5.78 10.43
CA ILE A 7 -94.38 -4.97 9.95
C ILE A 7 -93.92 -4.12 11.11
N LYS A 8 -92.67 -4.29 11.54
CA LYS A 8 -91.98 -3.28 12.35
C LYS A 8 -90.75 -2.77 11.57
N ALA A 9 -90.84 -1.54 11.13
CA ALA A 9 -89.79 -0.76 10.60
C ALA A 9 -88.69 -0.60 11.66
N ALA A 10 -87.46 -1.09 11.41
CA ALA A 10 -86.30 -0.77 12.22
C ALA A 10 -85.64 0.45 11.61
N ILE A 11 -85.61 1.49 12.40
CA ILE A 11 -84.94 2.77 12.13
C ILE A 11 -83.46 2.47 12.00
N LEU A 12 -82.88 2.79 10.82
CA LEU A 12 -81.42 2.86 10.55
C LEU A 12 -80.84 4.01 11.41
N ALA A 13 -80.16 3.68 12.45
CA ALA A 13 -79.33 4.61 13.16
C ALA A 13 -78.11 4.91 12.29
N GLU A 14 -77.99 6.13 11.78
CA GLU A 14 -76.82 6.66 11.09
C GLU A 14 -75.66 6.63 12.08
N ASN A 15 -74.64 5.87 11.72
CA ASN A 15 -73.35 5.91 12.40
C ASN A 15 -72.72 7.31 12.23
N PRO A 16 -72.25 7.97 13.29
CA PRO A 16 -71.55 9.25 13.16
C PRO A 16 -70.24 9.07 12.34
N PRO A 17 -69.82 10.06 11.54
CA PRO A 17 -68.62 9.96 10.74
C PRO A 17 -67.41 9.75 11.65
N ASN A 18 -66.61 8.77 11.29
CA ASN A 18 -65.33 8.45 11.91
C ASN A 18 -64.46 9.74 11.96
N PRO A 19 -63.86 10.12 13.10
CA PRO A 19 -63.00 11.26 13.14
C PRO A 19 -61.85 11.11 12.11
N VAL A 20 -61.68 12.14 11.31
CA VAL A 20 -60.64 12.26 10.30
C VAL A 20 -59.31 11.84 10.92
N GLU A 21 -58.77 10.74 10.43
CA GLU A 21 -57.46 10.24 10.79
C GLU A 21 -56.47 11.33 10.36
N GLU A 22 -56.04 12.11 11.33
CA GLU A 22 -55.04 13.19 11.17
C GLU A 22 -53.79 12.54 10.58
N GLN A 23 -53.59 12.74 9.28
CA GLN A 23 -52.42 12.22 8.54
C GLN A 23 -51.20 12.79 9.26
N ARG A 24 -50.59 11.99 10.12
CA ARG A 24 -49.24 12.26 10.61
C ARG A 24 -48.34 12.43 9.39
N PRO A 25 -47.57 13.54 9.32
CA PRO A 25 -46.58 13.70 8.26
C PRO A 25 -45.68 12.46 8.25
N PRO A 26 -45.28 11.95 7.09
CA PRO A 26 -44.40 10.82 7.01
C PRO A 26 -43.17 11.12 7.88
N VAL A 27 -42.94 10.28 8.87
CA VAL A 27 -41.69 10.29 9.62
C VAL A 27 -40.63 10.06 8.56
N GLU A 28 -39.86 11.09 8.28
CA GLU A 28 -38.70 11.00 7.43
C GLU A 28 -37.79 9.96 8.10
N GLU A 29 -37.85 8.73 7.58
CA GLU A 29 -37.05 7.62 8.04
C GLU A 29 -35.60 8.05 7.78
N GLN A 30 -34.95 8.60 8.81
CA GLN A 30 -33.57 9.04 8.75
C GLN A 30 -32.76 7.79 8.38
N ARG A 31 -32.44 7.71 7.11
CA ARG A 31 -31.57 6.67 6.58
C ARG A 31 -30.33 6.62 7.48
N PRO A 32 -30.00 5.46 8.07
CA PRO A 32 -28.81 5.39 8.92
C PRO A 32 -27.62 5.95 8.16
N PRO A 33 -26.82 6.80 8.77
CA PRO A 33 -25.69 7.39 8.10
C PRO A 33 -24.78 6.29 7.53
N ALA A 34 -24.29 6.51 6.31
CA ALA A 34 -23.47 5.52 5.61
C ALA A 34 -22.28 5.07 6.47
N PRO A 35 -21.83 3.81 6.33
CA PRO A 35 -20.62 3.35 7.01
C PRO A 35 -19.41 4.22 6.62
N PRO A 36 -18.36 4.28 7.45
CA PRO A 36 -17.17 5.06 7.15
C PRO A 36 -16.50 4.56 5.87
N GLU A 37 -16.13 5.51 5.04
CA GLU A 37 -15.38 5.26 3.82
C GLU A 37 -14.10 6.12 3.85
N PRO A 38 -12.98 5.60 4.36
CA PRO A 38 -11.76 6.37 4.50
C PRO A 38 -11.13 6.69 3.15
N ASP A 39 -10.47 7.85 3.12
CA ASP A 39 -9.54 8.23 2.08
C ASP A 39 -8.11 8.13 2.61
N PHE A 40 -7.18 7.89 1.69
CA PHE A 40 -5.78 7.67 1.99
C PHE A 40 -4.91 8.66 1.22
N ALA A 41 -3.83 9.13 1.86
CA ALA A 41 -2.77 9.89 1.19
C ALA A 41 -1.41 9.56 1.80
N VAL A 42 -0.35 9.57 1.00
CA VAL A 42 1.02 9.50 1.52
C VAL A 42 1.58 10.90 1.54
N LEU A 43 1.87 11.41 2.73
CA LEU A 43 2.40 12.75 2.94
C LEU A 43 3.90 12.85 2.65
N GLY A 44 4.61 11.73 2.80
CA GLY A 44 6.03 11.67 2.56
C GLY A 44 6.62 10.29 2.85
N ALA A 45 7.93 10.18 2.61
CA ALA A 45 8.73 9.02 2.95
C ALA A 45 10.02 9.48 3.67
N ARG A 46 10.47 8.69 4.63
CA ARG A 46 11.69 9.00 5.40
C ARG A 46 12.43 7.73 5.82
N PRO A 47 13.76 7.77 5.96
CA PRO A 47 14.52 6.68 6.54
C PRO A 47 14.09 6.43 7.99
N VAL A 48 14.01 5.15 8.38
CA VAL A 48 13.85 4.76 9.78
C VAL A 48 15.24 4.51 10.35
N ARG A 49 15.71 5.42 11.18
CA ARG A 49 16.98 5.26 11.89
C ARG A 49 16.79 4.26 13.03
N TYR A 50 17.84 3.52 13.39
CA TYR A 50 17.86 2.56 14.50
C TYR A 50 16.95 1.33 14.33
N ALA A 51 16.64 0.94 13.09
CA ALA A 51 16.05 -0.36 12.80
C ALA A 51 17.14 -1.43 12.69
N ALA A 52 16.77 -2.70 12.84
CA ALA A 52 17.71 -3.83 12.73
C ALA A 52 18.18 -4.08 11.28
N ALA A 53 17.50 -3.52 10.29
CA ALA A 53 17.79 -3.63 8.86
C ALA A 53 17.38 -2.34 8.16
N PRO A 54 17.83 -2.10 6.91
CA PRO A 54 17.39 -0.94 6.15
C PRO A 54 15.86 -0.87 6.06
N MET A 55 15.33 0.25 6.50
CA MET A 55 13.89 0.47 6.55
C MET A 55 13.57 1.93 6.27
N LEU A 56 12.58 2.18 5.45
CA LEU A 56 11.94 3.49 5.31
C LEU A 56 10.50 3.43 5.81
N ALA A 57 9.92 4.55 6.14
CA ALA A 57 8.52 4.66 6.51
C ALA A 57 7.82 5.63 5.57
N LEU A 58 6.62 5.26 5.13
CA LEU A 58 5.66 6.17 4.53
C LEU A 58 4.82 6.78 5.64
N ASP A 59 4.65 8.09 5.63
CA ASP A 59 3.72 8.77 6.53
C ASP A 59 2.33 8.76 5.86
N LEU A 60 1.53 7.72 6.21
CA LEU A 60 0.21 7.47 5.66
C LEU A 60 -0.82 8.27 6.43
N GLU A 61 -1.46 9.21 5.75
CA GLU A 61 -2.66 9.89 6.23
C GLU A 61 -3.89 9.05 5.92
N VAL A 62 -4.75 8.91 6.92
CA VAL A 62 -6.06 8.27 6.81
C VAL A 62 -7.10 9.27 7.27
N SER A 63 -8.03 9.64 6.39
CA SER A 63 -9.11 10.56 6.69
C SER A 63 -10.46 9.87 6.57
N GLU A 64 -11.37 10.22 7.49
CA GLU A 64 -12.75 9.75 7.51
C GLU A 64 -13.69 10.97 7.54
N PRO A 65 -14.26 11.35 6.37
CA PRO A 65 -14.96 12.62 6.20
C PRO A 65 -16.34 12.67 6.86
N SER A 66 -16.96 11.53 7.22
CA SER A 66 -18.29 11.50 7.83
C SER A 66 -18.29 11.97 9.29
N GLY A 67 -17.10 12.10 9.92
CA GLY A 67 -16.95 12.45 11.32
C GLY A 67 -17.23 11.30 12.29
N ARG A 68 -17.42 10.07 11.80
CA ARG A 68 -17.57 8.89 12.64
C ARG A 68 -16.28 8.57 13.38
N GLN A 69 -16.43 8.07 14.58
CA GLN A 69 -15.29 7.58 15.35
C GLN A 69 -14.87 6.20 14.83
N VAL A 70 -13.67 6.12 14.28
CA VAL A 70 -13.00 4.87 13.96
C VAL A 70 -12.27 4.38 15.21
N TYR A 71 -12.51 3.12 15.59
CA TYR A 71 -11.79 2.47 16.69
C TYR A 71 -10.43 1.97 16.26
N MET A 72 -10.37 1.39 15.08
CA MET A 72 -9.17 0.82 14.51
C MET A 72 -9.41 0.52 13.03
N ALA A 73 -8.38 0.69 12.21
CA ALA A 73 -8.36 0.08 10.90
C ALA A 73 -7.18 -0.89 10.78
N ALA A 74 -7.45 -2.10 10.30
CA ALA A 74 -6.45 -3.10 9.98
C ALA A 74 -6.30 -3.14 8.45
N LEU A 75 -5.20 -2.59 7.95
CA LEU A 75 -4.95 -2.40 6.52
C LEU A 75 -3.92 -3.40 6.02
N LYS A 76 -4.18 -3.93 4.84
CA LYS A 76 -3.19 -4.59 3.97
C LYS A 76 -2.96 -3.70 2.77
N ILE A 77 -1.70 -3.36 2.54
CA ILE A 77 -1.31 -2.41 1.50
C ILE A 77 -0.34 -3.11 0.55
N GLN A 78 -0.72 -3.22 -0.71
CA GLN A 78 0.20 -3.68 -1.74
C GLN A 78 0.89 -2.45 -2.34
N LEU A 79 2.21 -2.37 -2.15
CA LEU A 79 3.03 -1.32 -2.72
C LEU A 79 3.65 -1.81 -4.03
N MET A 80 3.32 -1.09 -5.10
CA MET A 80 3.80 -1.35 -6.45
C MET A 80 4.72 -0.21 -6.90
N ILE A 81 5.76 -0.53 -7.65
CA ILE A 81 6.50 0.46 -8.45
C ILE A 81 5.92 0.42 -9.86
N GLU A 82 5.74 1.60 -10.46
CA GLU A 82 5.13 1.79 -11.78
C GLU A 82 6.16 2.35 -12.79
N PRO A 83 7.13 1.54 -13.28
CA PRO A 83 8.21 2.03 -14.11
C PRO A 83 7.75 2.67 -15.41
N ALA A 84 6.63 2.22 -15.98
CA ALA A 84 6.07 2.76 -17.21
C ALA A 84 5.60 4.22 -17.09
N ARG A 85 5.43 4.72 -15.85
CA ARG A 85 4.97 6.11 -15.59
C ARG A 85 6.11 7.12 -15.47
N ARG A 86 7.35 6.72 -15.79
CA ARG A 86 8.54 7.60 -15.76
C ARG A 86 9.28 7.57 -17.09
N SER A 87 9.84 8.72 -17.48
CA SER A 87 10.78 8.81 -18.57
C SER A 87 12.21 8.58 -18.09
N TYR A 88 13.06 8.02 -18.94
CA TYR A 88 14.44 7.66 -18.64
C TYR A 88 15.40 8.23 -19.69
N ASP A 89 16.54 8.71 -19.23
CA ASP A 89 17.67 9.01 -20.10
C ASP A 89 18.35 7.72 -20.65
N ASP A 90 19.22 7.86 -21.61
CA ASP A 90 19.85 6.69 -22.27
C ASP A 90 20.72 5.90 -21.30
N ALA A 91 21.45 6.56 -20.40
CA ALA A 91 22.28 5.89 -19.40
C ALA A 91 21.45 5.07 -18.39
N THR A 92 20.28 5.59 -18.00
CA THR A 92 19.36 4.85 -17.14
C THR A 92 18.69 3.70 -17.90
N ARG A 93 18.36 3.88 -19.19
CA ARG A 93 17.82 2.81 -20.04
C ARG A 93 18.81 1.65 -20.16
N GLU A 94 20.07 1.94 -20.33
CA GLU A 94 21.13 0.91 -20.39
C GLU A 94 21.18 0.09 -19.09
N ARG A 95 21.14 0.75 -17.93
CA ARG A 95 21.12 0.05 -16.63
C ARG A 95 19.84 -0.77 -16.42
N LEU A 96 18.71 -0.30 -16.90
CA LEU A 96 17.42 -0.98 -16.78
C LEU A 96 17.22 -2.08 -17.86
N ALA A 97 18.10 -2.17 -18.86
CA ALA A 97 18.02 -3.18 -19.90
C ALA A 97 18.14 -4.61 -19.34
N GLU A 98 18.85 -4.80 -18.24
CA GLU A 98 18.90 -6.09 -17.54
C GLU A 98 17.52 -6.50 -17.00
N LEU A 99 16.70 -5.53 -16.56
CA LEU A 99 15.41 -5.78 -15.94
C LEU A 99 14.29 -5.88 -16.99
N PHE A 100 14.30 -5.01 -17.99
CA PHE A 100 13.20 -4.88 -18.96
C PHE A 100 13.56 -5.33 -20.38
N GLY A 101 14.81 -5.72 -20.62
CA GLY A 101 15.31 -6.02 -21.96
C GLY A 101 15.60 -4.76 -22.78
N PRO A 102 15.79 -4.91 -24.10
CA PRO A 102 16.14 -3.80 -24.97
C PRO A 102 15.02 -2.75 -25.01
N PRO A 103 15.38 -1.42 -25.03
CA PRO A 103 14.42 -0.32 -24.91
C PRO A 103 13.29 -0.31 -25.95
N GLU A 104 13.52 -0.87 -27.14
CA GLU A 104 12.52 -0.95 -28.21
C GLU A 104 11.32 -1.82 -27.83
N ARG A 105 11.48 -2.72 -26.85
CA ARG A 105 10.43 -3.63 -26.38
C ARG A 105 9.74 -3.17 -25.11
N TRP A 106 10.16 -2.06 -24.51
CA TRP A 106 9.66 -1.61 -23.20
C TRP A 106 8.16 -1.36 -23.15
N ALA A 107 7.56 -0.93 -24.27
CA ALA A 107 6.11 -0.82 -24.35
C ALA A 107 5.35 -2.13 -24.01
N MET A 108 6.02 -3.27 -24.14
CA MET A 108 5.45 -4.60 -23.87
C MET A 108 6.07 -5.29 -22.65
N THR A 109 7.29 -4.90 -22.24
CA THR A 109 8.05 -5.59 -21.19
C THR A 109 8.10 -4.84 -19.87
N THR A 110 7.82 -3.53 -19.88
CA THR A 110 7.80 -2.73 -18.64
C THR A 110 6.46 -2.90 -17.95
N HIS A 111 6.46 -3.67 -16.88
CA HIS A 111 5.28 -3.94 -16.05
C HIS A 111 5.46 -3.35 -14.65
N SER A 112 4.35 -3.19 -13.94
CA SER A 112 4.36 -2.85 -12.52
C SER A 112 5.13 -3.91 -11.73
N LEU A 113 5.97 -3.45 -10.80
CA LEU A 113 6.78 -4.32 -9.95
C LEU A 113 6.17 -4.34 -8.53
N VAL A 114 5.84 -5.51 -8.03
CA VAL A 114 5.47 -5.64 -6.61
C VAL A 114 6.72 -5.37 -5.78
N TRP A 115 6.68 -4.31 -4.97
CA TRP A 115 7.78 -4.01 -4.06
C TRP A 115 7.56 -4.67 -2.71
N SER A 116 6.40 -4.46 -2.10
CA SER A 116 6.13 -5.01 -0.77
C SER A 116 4.64 -5.22 -0.52
N GLN A 117 4.35 -6.16 0.38
CA GLN A 117 3.06 -6.32 1.02
C GLN A 117 3.22 -5.83 2.46
N LEU A 118 2.42 -4.85 2.84
CA LEU A 118 2.55 -4.15 4.12
C LEU A 118 1.28 -4.37 4.93
N ASP A 119 1.44 -4.55 6.23
CA ASP A 119 0.35 -4.53 7.18
C ASP A 119 0.47 -3.25 8.03
N ALA A 120 -0.64 -2.54 8.18
CA ALA A 120 -0.70 -1.35 9.00
C ALA A 120 -1.93 -1.38 9.92
N VAL A 121 -1.71 -1.05 11.18
CA VAL A 121 -2.80 -0.84 12.14
C VAL A 121 -2.91 0.64 12.42
N VAL A 122 -4.05 1.21 12.05
CA VAL A 122 -4.39 2.60 12.37
C VAL A 122 -5.11 2.62 13.69
N PRO A 123 -4.60 3.31 14.73
CA PRO A 123 -5.26 3.42 16.02
C PRO A 123 -6.56 4.24 15.92
N ALA A 124 -7.29 4.34 17.01
CA ALA A 124 -8.54 5.09 17.06
C ALA A 124 -8.35 6.57 16.69
N PHE A 125 -9.26 7.07 15.84
CA PHE A 125 -9.26 8.46 15.41
C PHE A 125 -10.67 8.95 15.05
N THR A 126 -10.80 10.27 14.89
CA THR A 126 -11.97 10.94 14.32
C THR A 126 -11.46 11.99 13.34
N GLY A 127 -12.08 12.06 12.18
CA GLY A 127 -11.69 12.97 11.10
C GLY A 127 -10.42 12.50 10.37
N MET A 128 -9.24 12.71 10.93
CA MET A 128 -7.97 12.42 10.26
C MET A 128 -6.90 11.97 11.24
N THR A 129 -6.00 11.10 10.79
CA THR A 129 -4.80 10.68 11.51
C THR A 129 -3.67 10.34 10.54
N THR A 130 -2.44 10.35 11.04
CA THR A 130 -1.27 9.92 10.26
C THR A 130 -0.55 8.80 11.00
N VAL A 131 -0.21 7.74 10.28
CA VAL A 131 0.54 6.61 10.83
C VAL A 131 1.76 6.29 9.97
N PRO A 132 2.91 5.95 10.57
CA PRO A 132 4.06 5.49 9.82
C PRO A 132 3.83 4.04 9.36
N VAL A 133 4.00 3.80 8.06
CA VAL A 133 3.96 2.46 7.46
C VAL A 133 5.38 2.05 7.10
N PRO A 134 5.99 1.11 7.84
CA PRO A 134 7.37 0.72 7.61
C PRO A 134 7.49 -0.18 6.38
N ILE A 135 8.51 0.07 5.57
CA ILE A 135 8.88 -0.73 4.40
C ILE A 135 10.30 -1.25 4.60
N ALA A 136 10.45 -2.57 4.65
CA ALA A 136 11.78 -3.17 4.63
C ALA A 136 12.43 -2.95 3.26
N CYS A 137 13.59 -2.35 3.24
CA CYS A 137 14.39 -2.13 2.04
C CYS A 137 15.37 -3.30 1.91
N SER A 138 15.08 -4.24 1.01
CA SER A 138 16.05 -5.25 0.67
C SER A 138 17.18 -4.63 -0.13
N TYR A 139 18.41 -5.00 0.22
CA TYR A 139 19.59 -4.70 -0.56
C TYR A 139 19.89 -5.77 -1.61
N ASP A 140 19.05 -6.80 -1.69
CA ASP A 140 19.18 -7.86 -2.67
C ASP A 140 18.89 -7.33 -4.08
N LEU A 141 19.97 -7.13 -4.85
CA LEU A 141 19.90 -6.65 -6.24
C LEU A 141 19.30 -7.69 -7.19
N GLU A 142 19.01 -8.91 -6.75
CA GLU A 142 18.24 -9.87 -7.54
C GLU A 142 16.74 -9.58 -7.53
N LEU A 143 16.26 -8.82 -6.56
CA LEU A 143 14.87 -8.36 -6.52
C LEU A 143 14.62 -7.23 -7.51
N ALA A 144 13.62 -7.39 -8.35
CA ALA A 144 13.27 -6.42 -9.40
C ALA A 144 13.08 -4.99 -8.89
N ALA A 145 12.45 -4.82 -7.72
CA ALA A 145 12.25 -3.51 -7.09
C ALA A 145 13.59 -2.86 -6.68
N SER A 146 14.50 -3.64 -6.07
CA SER A 146 15.83 -3.17 -5.67
C SER A 146 16.70 -2.82 -6.89
N LYS A 147 16.73 -3.67 -7.92
CA LYS A 147 17.38 -3.39 -9.21
C LYS A 147 16.89 -2.09 -9.81
N TYR A 148 15.56 -1.93 -9.84
CA TYR A 148 14.97 -0.71 -10.40
C TYR A 148 15.42 0.55 -9.64
N LEU A 149 15.25 0.56 -8.31
CA LEU A 149 15.63 1.73 -7.50
C LEU A 149 17.12 2.03 -7.55
N HIS A 150 17.97 0.99 -7.60
CA HIS A 150 19.41 1.13 -7.74
C HIS A 150 19.81 1.72 -9.10
N ALA A 151 19.11 1.35 -10.18
CA ALA A 151 19.39 1.86 -11.52
C ALA A 151 19.07 3.35 -11.71
N LEU A 152 18.19 3.92 -10.85
CA LEU A 152 17.80 5.33 -10.94
C LEU A 152 18.88 6.23 -10.33
N PRO A 153 19.42 7.23 -11.04
CA PRO A 153 20.41 8.13 -10.48
C PRO A 153 19.80 9.11 -9.46
N ASP A 154 18.58 9.59 -9.72
CA ASP A 154 17.89 10.63 -8.95
C ASP A 154 16.39 10.66 -9.25
N GLY A 155 15.72 11.75 -8.82
CA GLY A 155 14.31 12.02 -9.09
C GLY A 155 13.38 11.17 -8.26
N GLU A 156 12.22 10.80 -8.83
CA GLU A 156 11.15 10.12 -8.12
C GLU A 156 10.78 8.80 -8.80
N ALA A 157 10.60 7.75 -8.01
CA ALA A 157 10.05 6.48 -8.48
C ALA A 157 8.52 6.51 -8.35
N PRO A 158 7.77 6.40 -9.47
CA PRO A 158 6.33 6.31 -9.41
C PRO A 158 5.89 5.03 -8.68
N CYS A 159 5.03 5.17 -7.69
CA CYS A 159 4.47 4.07 -6.92
C CYS A 159 2.94 4.13 -6.92
N ALA A 160 2.31 2.98 -6.78
CA ALA A 160 0.89 2.84 -6.50
C ALA A 160 0.71 2.01 -5.22
N LEU A 161 -0.19 2.44 -4.35
CA LEU A 161 -0.57 1.72 -3.14
C LEU A 161 -2.02 1.27 -3.29
N HIS A 162 -2.26 -0.03 -3.20
CA HIS A 162 -3.60 -0.61 -3.22
C HIS A 162 -3.97 -1.04 -1.81
N PHE A 163 -5.13 -0.60 -1.36
CA PHE A 163 -5.58 -0.82 0.01
C PHE A 163 -6.64 -1.92 0.07
N ASN A 164 -6.53 -2.72 1.10
CA ASN A 164 -7.51 -3.72 1.50
C ASN A 164 -7.55 -3.76 3.03
N GLY A 165 -8.60 -4.26 3.62
CA GLY A 165 -8.64 -4.40 5.07
C GLY A 165 -10.02 -4.18 5.67
N MET A 166 -10.02 -3.96 6.98
CA MET A 166 -11.23 -3.83 7.80
C MET A 166 -11.13 -2.58 8.67
N ILE A 167 -12.26 -1.87 8.77
CA ILE A 167 -12.41 -0.69 9.60
C ILE A 167 -13.44 -1.01 10.67
N TYR A 168 -13.05 -0.85 11.91
CA TYR A 168 -13.92 -1.00 13.08
C TYR A 168 -14.33 0.39 13.56
N TYR A 169 -15.63 0.63 13.64
CA TYR A 169 -16.16 1.94 13.99
C TYR A 169 -17.35 1.84 14.96
N ARG A 170 -17.72 2.97 15.53
CA ARG A 170 -18.87 3.07 16.41
C ARG A 170 -20.15 3.23 15.58
N GLY A 171 -21.08 2.29 15.71
CA GLY A 171 -22.42 2.39 15.14
C GLY A 171 -23.30 3.40 15.87
N ASP A 172 -24.45 3.74 15.29
CA ASP A 172 -25.39 4.70 15.88
C ASP A 172 -26.04 4.16 17.17
N ASP A 173 -26.13 2.86 17.32
CA ASP A 173 -26.53 2.16 18.54
C ASP A 173 -25.44 2.14 19.62
N GLY A 174 -24.27 2.73 19.36
CA GLY A 174 -23.11 2.73 20.23
C GLY A 174 -22.30 1.43 20.19
N GLY A 175 -22.76 0.42 19.46
CA GLY A 175 -22.08 -0.86 19.27
C GLY A 175 -20.89 -0.75 18.34
N LEU A 176 -19.98 -1.75 18.42
CA LEU A 176 -18.87 -1.89 17.50
C LEU A 176 -19.37 -2.51 16.19
N GLN A 177 -19.13 -1.84 15.10
CA GLN A 177 -19.43 -2.33 13.74
C GLN A 177 -18.15 -2.42 12.91
N MET A 178 -18.22 -3.14 11.80
CA MET A 178 -17.11 -3.37 10.89
C MET A 178 -17.55 -3.19 9.45
N VAL A 179 -16.67 -2.55 8.66
CA VAL A 179 -16.81 -2.43 7.21
C VAL A 179 -15.49 -2.76 6.53
N LEU A 180 -15.56 -3.30 5.32
CA LEU A 180 -14.38 -3.56 4.49
C LEU A 180 -13.95 -2.28 3.78
N VAL A 181 -12.65 -2.10 3.64
CA VAL A 181 -12.09 -1.10 2.73
C VAL A 181 -12.51 -1.46 1.31
N PRO A 182 -13.09 -0.54 0.52
CA PRO A 182 -13.48 -0.81 -0.86
C PRO A 182 -12.30 -1.30 -1.69
N TRP A 183 -12.51 -2.32 -2.50
CA TRP A 183 -11.46 -2.98 -3.29
C TRP A 183 -10.75 -2.07 -4.32
N ASN A 184 -11.40 -0.97 -4.70
CA ASN A 184 -10.88 0.01 -5.66
C ASN A 184 -10.09 1.15 -5.01
N LYS A 185 -9.88 1.14 -3.69
CA LYS A 185 -9.08 2.17 -3.02
C LYS A 185 -7.61 1.98 -3.36
N SER A 186 -7.11 2.94 -4.11
CA SER A 186 -5.69 3.03 -4.47
C SER A 186 -5.26 4.48 -4.57
N ILE A 187 -3.99 4.73 -4.30
CA ILE A 187 -3.38 6.06 -4.43
C ILE A 187 -2.06 5.95 -5.17
N ASP A 188 -1.72 7.01 -5.87
CA ASP A 188 -0.40 7.18 -6.46
C ASP A 188 0.51 7.96 -5.52
N PHE A 189 1.77 7.57 -5.47
CA PHE A 189 2.80 8.25 -4.69
C PHE A 189 4.10 8.30 -5.50
N LYS A 190 4.83 9.38 -5.38
CA LYS A 190 6.15 9.53 -5.99
C LYS A 190 7.22 9.46 -4.92
N LEU A 191 7.89 8.31 -4.82
CA LEU A 191 8.97 8.11 -3.87
C LEU A 191 10.22 8.85 -4.33
N PRO A 192 10.77 9.81 -3.56
CA PRO A 192 12.07 10.39 -3.86
C PRO A 192 13.17 9.31 -3.79
N VAL A 193 13.89 9.09 -4.88
CA VAL A 193 14.97 8.08 -4.93
C VAL A 193 16.03 8.36 -3.88
N ALA A 194 16.25 9.62 -3.55
CA ALA A 194 17.19 10.05 -2.51
C ALA A 194 16.87 9.43 -1.14
N VAL A 195 15.58 9.30 -0.77
CA VAL A 195 15.18 8.69 0.51
C VAL A 195 15.56 7.22 0.58
N TRP A 196 15.35 6.48 -0.51
CA TRP A 196 15.76 5.09 -0.59
C TRP A 196 17.29 4.96 -0.53
N ARG A 197 18.03 5.80 -1.28
CA ARG A 197 19.50 5.80 -1.26
C ARG A 197 20.05 6.14 0.12
N GLU A 198 19.53 7.19 0.77
CA GLU A 198 19.92 7.55 2.14
C GLU A 198 19.69 6.38 3.11
N THR A 199 18.56 5.66 2.95
CA THR A 199 18.26 4.50 3.78
C THR A 199 19.30 3.41 3.58
N ILE A 200 19.65 3.08 2.35
CA ILE A 200 20.66 2.04 2.06
C ILE A 200 22.03 2.47 2.53
N GLU A 201 22.48 3.68 2.19
CA GLU A 201 23.80 4.20 2.55
C GLU A 201 24.01 4.33 4.05
N HIS A 202 22.95 4.62 4.81
CA HIS A 202 23.01 4.66 6.28
C HIS A 202 23.38 3.31 6.89
N TYR A 203 22.86 2.21 6.34
CA TYR A 203 23.11 0.86 6.87
C TYR A 203 24.32 0.19 6.23
N TYR A 204 24.60 0.49 5.00
CA TYR A 204 25.64 -0.15 4.19
C TYR A 204 26.48 0.90 3.44
N PRO A 205 27.22 1.75 4.16
CA PRO A 205 28.00 2.82 3.54
C PRO A 205 29.04 2.25 2.57
N ASN A 206 29.06 2.77 1.34
CA ASN A 206 30.00 2.38 0.27
C ASN A 206 30.04 0.86 0.02
N THR A 207 28.94 0.14 0.24
CA THR A 207 28.89 -1.32 0.14
C THR A 207 27.81 -1.74 -0.85
N ASN A 208 28.10 -2.73 -1.68
CA ASN A 208 27.14 -3.39 -2.56
C ASN A 208 27.09 -4.88 -2.24
N TRP A 209 25.93 -5.48 -2.38
CA TRP A 209 25.72 -6.91 -2.14
C TRP A 209 25.46 -7.63 -3.46
N MET A 210 26.02 -8.80 -3.60
CA MET A 210 25.73 -9.66 -4.72
C MET A 210 25.54 -11.10 -4.24
N ALA A 211 24.61 -11.81 -4.85
CA ALA A 211 24.42 -13.24 -4.63
C ALA A 211 25.44 -14.02 -5.48
N VAL A 212 26.20 -14.90 -4.85
CA VAL A 212 27.10 -15.82 -5.51
C VAL A 212 26.76 -17.26 -5.12
N ARG A 213 26.94 -18.20 -6.05
CA ARG A 213 26.72 -19.63 -5.74
C ARG A 213 27.70 -20.09 -4.68
N SER A 214 27.29 -21.03 -3.82
CA SER A 214 28.12 -21.54 -2.72
C SER A 214 29.51 -22.01 -3.19
N GLY A 215 29.58 -22.73 -4.31
CA GLY A 215 30.86 -23.18 -4.86
C GLY A 215 31.79 -22.02 -5.30
N THR A 216 31.22 -20.93 -5.83
CA THR A 216 31.97 -19.72 -6.18
C THR A 216 32.45 -19.02 -4.88
N PHE A 217 31.62 -18.94 -3.87
CA PHE A 217 31.98 -18.37 -2.58
C PHE A 217 33.12 -19.16 -1.92
N GLU A 218 33.05 -20.49 -1.89
CA GLU A 218 34.10 -21.34 -1.37
C GLU A 218 35.44 -21.20 -2.15
N ALA A 219 35.37 -21.04 -3.47
CA ALA A 219 36.54 -20.79 -4.29
C ALA A 219 37.19 -19.44 -3.96
N LEU A 220 36.40 -18.38 -3.80
CA LEU A 220 36.86 -17.07 -3.37
C LEU A 220 37.49 -17.10 -1.98
N GLN A 221 36.90 -17.85 -1.03
CA GLN A 221 37.45 -18.04 0.29
C GLN A 221 38.83 -18.72 0.27
N ARG A 222 39.00 -19.77 -0.54
CA ARG A 222 40.28 -20.45 -0.71
C ARG A 222 41.34 -19.53 -1.32
N GLU A 223 40.95 -18.80 -2.36
CA GLU A 223 41.83 -17.84 -3.05
C GLU A 223 42.27 -16.71 -2.11
N LYS A 224 41.34 -16.14 -1.34
CA LYS A 224 41.64 -15.15 -0.29
C LYS A 224 42.70 -15.67 0.67
N LEU A 225 42.53 -16.90 1.18
CA LEU A 225 43.48 -17.51 2.12
C LEU A 225 44.84 -17.78 1.47
N ALA A 226 44.85 -18.31 0.24
CA ALA A 226 46.09 -18.59 -0.51
C ALA A 226 46.94 -17.34 -0.75
N ARG A 227 46.27 -16.20 -0.96
CA ARG A 227 46.93 -14.90 -1.18
C ARG A 227 47.20 -14.10 0.11
N GLY A 228 46.76 -14.59 1.26
CA GLY A 228 46.90 -13.89 2.54
C GLY A 228 46.11 -12.58 2.63
N LEU A 229 45.00 -12.47 1.91
CA LEU A 229 44.19 -11.25 1.85
C LEU A 229 43.22 -11.17 3.04
N ALA A 230 42.97 -9.96 3.54
CA ALA A 230 42.15 -9.75 4.73
C ALA A 230 40.64 -9.92 4.44
N THR A 231 40.18 -9.47 3.28
CA THR A 231 38.76 -9.43 2.90
C THR A 231 38.49 -10.15 1.59
N LEU A 232 37.24 -10.55 1.35
CA LEU A 232 36.81 -11.06 0.03
C LEU A 232 36.82 -9.95 -1.03
N ASP A 233 36.54 -8.72 -0.64
CA ASP A 233 36.60 -7.55 -1.50
C ASP A 233 38.03 -7.38 -2.08
N ALA A 234 39.05 -7.37 -1.24
CA ALA A 234 40.43 -7.34 -1.68
C ALA A 234 40.81 -8.50 -2.62
N CYS A 235 40.20 -9.68 -2.39
CA CYS A 235 40.39 -10.84 -3.27
C CYS A 235 39.78 -10.60 -4.66
N VAL A 236 38.55 -10.09 -4.71
CA VAL A 236 37.86 -9.77 -5.96
C VAL A 236 38.62 -8.67 -6.71
N GLU A 237 39.06 -7.61 -6.04
CA GLU A 237 39.85 -6.57 -6.62
C GLU A 237 41.17 -7.09 -7.26
N ALA A 238 41.90 -7.95 -6.53
CA ALA A 238 43.09 -8.57 -7.04
C ALA A 238 42.85 -9.37 -8.33
N LEU A 239 41.76 -10.16 -8.36
CA LEU A 239 41.37 -10.95 -9.54
C LEU A 239 40.97 -10.06 -10.75
N LEU A 240 40.30 -8.96 -10.47
CA LEU A 240 39.91 -8.00 -11.52
C LEU A 240 41.15 -7.26 -12.10
N HIS A 241 42.10 -6.90 -11.26
CA HIS A 241 43.35 -6.26 -11.70
C HIS A 241 44.20 -7.19 -12.58
N GLU A 242 44.34 -8.47 -12.22
CA GLU A 242 45.05 -9.46 -13.02
C GLU A 242 44.43 -9.62 -14.43
N ARG A 243 43.12 -9.59 -14.53
CA ARG A 243 42.41 -9.67 -15.79
C ARG A 243 42.57 -8.41 -16.65
N GLY A 244 42.61 -7.23 -16.04
CA GLY A 244 42.81 -5.95 -16.74
C GLY A 244 44.24 -5.73 -17.22
N GLY A 245 45.24 -6.34 -16.55
CA GLY A 245 46.67 -6.23 -16.93
C GLY A 245 47.12 -7.22 -18.00
N GLY A 246 46.30 -8.18 -18.39
CA GLY A 246 46.64 -9.19 -19.42
C GLY A 246 46.28 -8.81 -20.87
N GLY A 247 45.85 -7.58 -21.13
CA GLY A 247 45.39 -7.10 -22.43
C GLY A 247 46.23 -5.91 -23.01
N ALA A 248 47.53 -5.95 -22.85
CA ALA A 248 48.44 -5.01 -23.54
C ALA A 248 49.36 -5.77 -24.50
#